data_03fd23944e51bba1e80339228f07adc3
#
_entry.id   03fd23944e51bba1e80339228f07adc3
#
_cell.length_a   1.000
_cell.length_b   1.000
_cell.length_c   1.000
_cell.angle_alpha   90.00
_cell.angle_beta   90.00
_cell.angle_gamma   90.00
#
_symmetry.space_group_name_H-M   'P 1'
#
loop_
_entity.id
_entity.type
_entity.pdbx_description
1 polymer ?
#
loop_
_entity_poly.entity_id
_entity_poly.type
_entity_poly.pdbx_seq_one_letter_code
_entity_poly.pdbx_strand_id
1 'polypeptide(L)'
;MKSSFWKAGHTPTLLSAFLYFDLSLMVWALLGPLSVQIATDLSLTTAQKGLMVATPVLAGALLRIVMGVLVDQIKPKNAGFIGQIIVIASLLTAWLHGLQTFQHTLLLGIGLGFAGAAFAVALPLASRWYPPEHQGHGFGYCGRRQFWYRFRGLIRAQFSRGLRLE
;
A
#
# COMPACT_ATOMS: atom_id res chain seq x y z
N MET A 1 -27.85 -23.00 -3.29
CA MET A 1 -27.02 -22.99 -4.50
C MET A 1 -25.87 -22.02 -4.26
N LYS A 2 -24.63 -22.49 -4.14
CA LYS A 2 -23.45 -21.61 -3.99
C LYS A 2 -23.25 -20.86 -5.31
N SER A 3 -23.55 -19.58 -5.35
CA SER A 3 -23.20 -18.74 -6.51
C SER A 3 -21.70 -18.85 -6.73
N SER A 4 -21.30 -19.16 -7.98
CA SER A 4 -19.87 -19.23 -8.32
C SER A 4 -19.21 -17.88 -7.97
N PHE A 5 -18.07 -17.91 -7.27
CA PHE A 5 -17.28 -16.73 -6.89
C PHE A 5 -17.16 -15.70 -8.03
N TRP A 6 -16.99 -16.19 -9.27
CA TRP A 6 -16.87 -15.37 -10.47
C TRP A 6 -18.15 -14.63 -10.88
N LYS A 7 -19.33 -15.05 -10.39
CA LYS A 7 -20.62 -14.42 -10.65
C LYS A 7 -21.10 -13.55 -9.48
N ALA A 8 -20.43 -13.62 -8.33
CA ALA A 8 -20.87 -12.93 -7.12
C ALA A 8 -20.46 -11.46 -7.05
N GLY A 9 -19.51 -11.01 -7.90
CA GLY A 9 -19.01 -9.63 -7.95
C GLY A 9 -18.60 -9.20 -9.34
N HIS A 10 -18.08 -7.96 -9.46
CA HIS A 10 -17.64 -7.40 -10.73
C HIS A 10 -16.19 -7.84 -11.04
N THR A 11 -16.03 -8.96 -11.74
CA THR A 11 -14.73 -9.57 -12.09
C THR A 11 -13.73 -8.61 -12.75
N PRO A 12 -14.13 -7.70 -13.68
CA PRO A 12 -13.18 -6.73 -14.26
C PRO A 12 -12.56 -5.80 -13.24
N THR A 13 -13.33 -5.39 -12.20
CA THR A 13 -12.78 -4.54 -11.12
C THR A 13 -11.79 -5.30 -10.26
N LEU A 14 -12.04 -6.57 -9.97
CA LEU A 14 -11.11 -7.41 -9.23
C LEU A 14 -9.80 -7.58 -10.00
N LEU A 15 -9.88 -7.88 -11.29
CA LEU A 15 -8.71 -8.04 -12.16
C LEU A 15 -7.92 -6.73 -12.27
N SER A 16 -8.59 -5.60 -12.44
CA SER A 16 -7.92 -4.29 -12.50
C SER A 16 -7.25 -3.91 -11.18
N ALA A 17 -7.87 -4.22 -10.05
CA ALA A 17 -7.26 -4.00 -8.73
C ALA A 17 -6.02 -4.89 -8.51
N PHE A 18 -6.07 -6.14 -8.96
CA PHE A 18 -4.96 -7.06 -8.92
C PHE A 18 -3.80 -6.59 -9.80
N LEU A 19 -4.06 -6.26 -11.07
CA LEU A 19 -3.04 -5.75 -11.99
C LEU A 19 -2.43 -4.43 -11.49
N TYR A 20 -3.24 -3.53 -10.98
CA TYR A 20 -2.77 -2.28 -10.36
C TYR A 20 -1.78 -2.57 -9.22
N PHE A 21 -2.12 -3.50 -8.34
CA PHE A 21 -1.28 -3.87 -7.22
C PHE A 21 0.02 -4.54 -7.67
N ASP A 22 -0.07 -5.49 -8.60
CA ASP A 22 1.09 -6.22 -9.13
C ASP A 22 2.10 -5.30 -9.81
N LEU A 23 1.62 -4.43 -10.72
CA LEU A 23 2.45 -3.44 -11.39
C LEU A 23 3.08 -2.46 -10.39
N SER A 24 2.32 -2.01 -9.39
CA SER A 24 2.85 -1.14 -8.34
C SER A 24 3.94 -1.83 -7.51
N LEU A 25 3.77 -3.12 -7.19
CA LEU A 25 4.80 -3.92 -6.51
C LEU A 25 6.08 -4.04 -7.33
N MET A 26 5.97 -4.32 -8.64
CA MET A 26 7.12 -4.39 -9.54
C MET A 26 7.89 -3.08 -9.54
N VAL A 27 7.20 -1.95 -9.68
CA VAL A 27 7.80 -0.62 -9.67
C VAL A 27 8.43 -0.31 -8.31
N TRP A 28 7.76 -0.65 -7.21
CA TRP A 28 8.29 -0.46 -5.86
C TRP A 28 9.58 -1.23 -5.61
N ALA A 29 9.67 -2.46 -6.11
CA ALA A 29 10.85 -3.32 -5.97
C ALA A 29 12.01 -2.94 -6.91
N LEU A 30 11.81 -2.02 -7.86
CA LEU A 30 12.77 -1.71 -8.93
C LEU A 30 14.13 -1.27 -8.41
N LEU A 31 14.16 -0.51 -7.31
CA LEU A 31 15.40 -0.01 -6.73
C LEU A 31 16.30 -1.14 -6.20
N GLY A 32 15.75 -2.27 -5.81
CA GLY A 32 16.50 -3.43 -5.34
C GLY A 32 17.50 -3.95 -6.39
N PRO A 33 17.02 -4.44 -7.54
CA PRO A 33 17.90 -4.89 -8.62
C PRO A 33 18.84 -3.82 -9.16
N LEU A 34 18.37 -2.58 -9.29
CA LEU A 34 19.17 -1.46 -9.79
C LEU A 34 20.21 -0.95 -8.78
N SER A 35 20.09 -1.34 -7.52
CA SER A 35 20.95 -0.84 -6.43
C SER A 35 22.44 -1.13 -6.67
N VAL A 36 22.76 -2.22 -7.34
CA VAL A 36 24.16 -2.59 -7.63
C VAL A 36 24.76 -1.62 -8.65
N GLN A 37 24.05 -1.36 -9.74
CA GLN A 37 24.49 -0.43 -10.78
C GLN A 37 24.60 1.00 -10.24
N ILE A 38 23.56 1.49 -9.60
CA ILE A 38 23.53 2.85 -9.04
C ILE A 38 24.66 3.04 -7.99
N ALA A 39 24.92 2.02 -7.18
CA ALA A 39 25.99 2.08 -6.20
C ALA A 39 27.39 2.15 -6.82
N THR A 40 27.63 1.47 -7.95
CA THR A 40 28.89 1.55 -8.69
C THR A 40 29.04 2.91 -9.38
N ASP A 41 27.99 3.38 -10.07
CA ASP A 41 28.03 4.64 -10.82
C ASP A 41 28.22 5.86 -9.91
N LEU A 42 27.63 5.85 -8.73
CA LEU A 42 27.72 6.93 -7.75
C LEU A 42 28.82 6.68 -6.67
N SER A 43 29.59 5.60 -6.80
CA SER A 43 30.62 5.22 -5.81
C SER A 43 30.11 5.23 -4.37
N LEU A 44 28.90 4.69 -4.14
CA LEU A 44 28.24 4.71 -2.84
C LEU A 44 28.89 3.75 -1.85
N THR A 45 28.98 4.19 -0.60
CA THR A 45 29.37 3.30 0.50
C THR A 45 28.33 2.22 0.78
N THR A 46 28.73 1.13 1.42
CA THR A 46 27.79 0.04 1.79
C THR A 46 26.61 0.54 2.62
N ALA A 47 26.84 1.50 3.52
CA ALA A 47 25.79 2.11 4.31
C ALA A 47 24.79 2.92 3.45
N GLN A 48 25.28 3.72 2.51
CA GLN A 48 24.45 4.49 1.59
C GLN A 48 23.62 3.58 0.67
N LYS A 49 24.22 2.50 0.16
CA LYS A 49 23.50 1.47 -0.60
C LYS A 49 22.38 0.84 0.22
N GLY A 50 22.63 0.51 1.48
CA GLY A 50 21.63 -0.01 2.41
C GLY A 50 20.46 0.96 2.62
N LEU A 51 20.77 2.25 2.87
CA LEU A 51 19.76 3.29 3.02
C LEU A 51 18.94 3.49 1.73
N MET A 52 19.57 3.49 0.58
CA MET A 52 18.90 3.64 -0.73
C MET A 52 17.84 2.54 -0.93
N VAL A 53 18.16 1.29 -0.62
CA VAL A 53 17.22 0.16 -0.77
C VAL A 53 16.15 0.16 0.33
N ALA A 54 16.49 0.61 1.55
CA ALA A 54 15.56 0.69 2.67
C ALA A 54 14.54 1.84 2.52
N THR A 55 14.92 2.93 1.86
CA THR A 55 14.08 4.14 1.73
C THR A 55 12.71 3.87 1.12
N PRO A 56 12.54 3.15 -0.02
CA PRO A 56 11.22 2.84 -0.56
C PRO A 56 10.37 1.99 0.39
N VAL A 57 11.01 1.11 1.15
CA VAL A 57 10.32 0.22 2.11
C VAL A 57 9.76 1.03 3.27
N LEU A 58 10.58 1.88 3.87
CA LEU A 58 10.18 2.77 4.97
C LEU A 58 9.14 3.79 4.51
N ALA A 59 9.38 4.44 3.37
CA ALA A 59 8.43 5.36 2.78
C ALA A 59 7.08 4.68 2.48
N GLY A 60 7.11 3.47 1.89
CA GLY A 60 5.90 2.69 1.61
C GLY A 60 5.12 2.31 2.86
N ALA A 61 5.81 2.00 3.97
CA ALA A 61 5.16 1.72 5.25
C ALA A 61 4.42 2.95 5.81
N LEU A 62 5.08 4.12 5.81
CA LEU A 62 4.50 5.38 6.29
C LEU A 62 3.38 5.88 5.37
N LEU A 63 3.63 5.89 4.07
CA LEU A 63 2.66 6.35 3.06
C LEU A 63 1.42 5.47 2.98
N ARG A 64 1.49 4.22 3.43
CA ARG A 64 0.32 3.34 3.52
C ARG A 64 -0.73 3.88 4.48
N ILE A 65 -0.31 4.54 5.56
CA ILE A 65 -1.23 5.20 6.50
C ILE A 65 -1.89 6.39 5.81
N VAL A 66 -1.11 7.23 5.14
CA VAL A 66 -1.60 8.42 4.41
C VAL A 66 -2.58 8.00 3.31
N MET A 67 -2.19 7.01 2.49
CA MET A 67 -3.05 6.51 1.42
C MET A 67 -4.31 5.84 1.94
N GLY A 68 -4.25 5.18 3.10
CA GLY A 68 -5.43 4.61 3.76
C GLY A 68 -6.46 5.69 4.13
N VAL A 69 -6.02 6.78 4.75
CA VAL A 69 -6.87 7.93 5.07
C VAL A 69 -7.42 8.57 3.81
N LEU A 70 -6.59 8.74 2.79
CA LEU A 70 -6.99 9.33 1.52
C LEU A 70 -8.08 8.50 0.80
N VAL A 71 -7.95 7.18 0.81
CA VAL A 71 -8.95 6.24 0.25
C VAL A 71 -10.31 6.40 0.94
N ASP A 72 -10.32 6.67 2.24
CA ASP A 72 -11.57 6.88 2.97
C ASP A 72 -12.23 8.22 2.61
N GLN A 73 -11.45 9.25 2.31
CA GLN A 73 -11.95 10.59 2.00
C GLN A 73 -12.39 10.76 0.54
N ILE A 74 -11.58 10.30 -0.43
CA ILE A 74 -11.78 10.62 -1.86
C ILE A 74 -12.15 9.40 -2.74
N LYS A 75 -12.43 8.24 -2.16
CA LYS A 75 -12.67 6.95 -2.81
C LYS A 75 -11.39 6.28 -3.34
N PRO A 76 -11.33 4.92 -3.36
CA PRO A 76 -10.13 4.16 -3.71
C PRO A 76 -9.60 4.44 -5.11
N LYS A 77 -10.50 4.63 -6.09
CA LYS A 77 -10.11 4.91 -7.47
C LYS A 77 -9.29 6.21 -7.58
N ASN A 78 -9.78 7.29 -6.98
CA ASN A 78 -9.11 8.59 -7.07
C ASN A 78 -7.78 8.60 -6.28
N ALA A 79 -7.77 7.99 -5.09
CA ALA A 79 -6.56 7.82 -4.31
C ALA A 79 -5.49 7.03 -5.09
N GLY A 80 -5.90 5.96 -5.79
CA GLY A 80 -5.01 5.18 -6.64
C GLY A 80 -4.42 5.98 -7.79
N PHE A 81 -5.22 6.81 -8.46
CA PHE A 81 -4.73 7.69 -9.52
C PHE A 81 -3.70 8.71 -8.99
N ILE A 82 -3.97 9.35 -7.85
CA ILE A 82 -3.03 10.30 -7.25
C ILE A 82 -1.70 9.60 -6.92
N GLY A 83 -1.74 8.45 -6.26
CA GLY A 83 -0.53 7.68 -5.96
C GLY A 83 0.25 7.32 -7.22
N GLN A 84 -0.44 6.87 -8.27
CA GLN A 84 0.20 6.47 -9.53
C GLN A 84 0.82 7.66 -10.28
N ILE A 85 0.16 8.83 -10.28
CA ILE A 85 0.71 10.05 -10.87
C ILE A 85 2.00 10.45 -10.17
N ILE A 86 2.07 10.38 -8.84
CA ILE A 86 3.28 10.69 -8.07
C ILE A 86 4.41 9.72 -8.42
N VAL A 87 4.11 8.42 -8.53
CA VAL A 87 5.10 7.41 -8.92
C VAL A 87 5.64 7.67 -10.33
N ILE A 88 4.76 7.93 -11.29
CA ILE A 88 5.16 8.24 -12.67
C ILE A 88 5.99 9.53 -12.72
N ALA A 89 5.58 10.58 -12.03
CA ALA A 89 6.34 11.83 -11.94
C ALA A 89 7.74 11.61 -11.34
N SER A 90 7.85 10.78 -10.30
CA SER A 90 9.14 10.44 -9.68
C SER A 90 10.06 9.68 -10.64
N LEU A 91 9.51 8.75 -11.42
CA LEU A 91 10.27 8.01 -12.43
C LEU A 91 10.69 8.92 -13.59
N LEU A 92 9.80 9.80 -14.06
CA LEU A 92 10.08 10.76 -15.12
C LEU A 92 11.17 11.75 -14.72
N THR A 93 11.11 12.28 -13.50
CA THR A 93 12.15 13.18 -12.99
C THR A 93 13.51 12.47 -12.88
N ALA A 94 13.52 11.22 -12.41
CA ALA A 94 14.75 10.42 -12.35
C ALA A 94 15.31 10.12 -13.76
N TRP A 95 14.45 9.91 -14.76
CA TRP A 95 14.85 9.67 -16.13
C TRP A 95 15.40 10.93 -16.81
N LEU A 96 14.74 12.10 -16.61
CA LEU A 96 15.13 13.36 -17.26
C LEU A 96 16.42 13.96 -16.68
N HIS A 97 16.58 13.91 -15.36
CA HIS A 97 17.74 14.51 -14.68
C HIS A 97 18.87 13.52 -14.42
N GLY A 98 18.61 12.23 -14.57
CA GLY A 98 19.52 11.17 -14.15
C GLY A 98 19.69 11.09 -12.63
N LEU A 99 20.28 10.01 -12.16
CA LEU A 99 20.60 9.81 -10.74
C LEU A 99 22.05 10.25 -10.50
N GLN A 100 22.27 11.57 -10.37
CA GLN A 100 23.62 12.15 -10.25
C GLN A 100 24.14 12.20 -8.80
N THR A 101 23.23 12.15 -7.83
CA THR A 101 23.55 12.27 -6.41
C THR A 101 22.79 11.26 -5.56
N PHE A 102 23.38 10.90 -4.42
CA PHE A 102 22.72 10.05 -3.44
C PHE A 102 21.34 10.60 -3.00
N GLN A 103 21.22 11.92 -2.88
CA GLN A 103 19.94 12.55 -2.52
C GLN A 103 18.85 12.34 -3.58
N HIS A 104 19.20 12.36 -4.87
CA HIS A 104 18.25 12.06 -5.94
C HIS A 104 17.73 10.62 -5.86
N THR A 105 18.58 9.67 -5.50
CA THR A 105 18.15 8.26 -5.29
C THR A 105 17.24 8.10 -4.09
N LEU A 106 17.46 8.85 -3.01
CA LEU A 106 16.56 8.85 -1.85
C LEU A 106 15.19 9.45 -2.19
N LEU A 107 15.16 10.58 -2.92
CA LEU A 107 13.92 11.20 -3.37
C LEU A 107 13.12 10.26 -4.27
N LEU A 108 13.80 9.59 -5.22
CA LEU A 108 13.17 8.55 -6.03
C LEU A 108 12.60 7.43 -5.13
N GLY A 109 13.37 6.98 -4.14
CA GLY A 109 12.93 5.96 -3.19
C GLY A 109 11.65 6.35 -2.44
N ILE A 110 11.53 7.60 -2.00
CA ILE A 110 10.32 8.13 -1.37
C ILE A 110 9.15 8.13 -2.36
N GLY A 111 9.36 8.60 -3.59
CA GLY A 111 8.34 8.56 -4.65
C GLY A 111 7.85 7.14 -4.95
N LEU A 112 8.77 6.17 -5.04
CA LEU A 112 8.43 4.76 -5.19
C LEU A 112 7.70 4.18 -3.97
N GLY A 113 7.84 4.79 -2.80
CA GLY A 113 7.07 4.43 -1.60
C GLY A 113 5.57 4.53 -1.80
N PHE A 114 5.07 5.45 -2.65
CA PHE A 114 3.65 5.49 -3.01
C PHE A 114 3.20 4.23 -3.76
N ALA A 115 4.06 3.65 -4.59
CA ALA A 115 3.79 2.36 -5.21
C ALA A 115 3.70 1.23 -4.17
N GLY A 116 4.55 1.24 -3.15
CA GLY A 116 4.47 0.33 -2.00
C GLY A 116 3.20 0.50 -1.15
N ALA A 117 2.61 1.69 -1.16
CA ALA A 117 1.33 1.97 -0.49
C ALA A 117 0.09 1.55 -1.30
N ALA A 118 0.25 1.07 -2.54
CA ALA A 118 -0.84 0.65 -3.43
C ALA A 118 -1.76 -0.43 -2.81
N PHE A 119 -1.24 -1.24 -1.88
CA PHE A 119 -2.03 -2.22 -1.12
C PHE A 119 -3.21 -1.58 -0.37
N ALA A 120 -2.99 -0.39 0.22
CA ALA A 120 -4.05 0.34 0.92
C ALA A 120 -5.19 0.81 0.00
N VAL A 121 -4.92 0.90 -1.31
CA VAL A 121 -5.90 1.26 -2.35
C VAL A 121 -6.56 0.02 -2.96
N ALA A 122 -5.75 -0.97 -3.32
CA ALA A 122 -6.20 -2.16 -4.04
C ALA A 122 -7.20 -2.99 -3.22
N LEU A 123 -6.95 -3.11 -1.91
CA LEU A 123 -7.82 -3.88 -1.02
C LEU A 123 -9.25 -3.33 -0.94
N PRO A 124 -9.47 -2.05 -0.59
CA PRO A 124 -10.81 -1.47 -0.56
C PRO A 124 -11.46 -1.43 -1.95
N LEU A 125 -10.67 -1.29 -3.02
CA LEU A 125 -11.19 -1.31 -4.38
C LEU A 125 -11.78 -2.67 -4.72
N ALA A 126 -11.09 -3.76 -4.40
CA ALA A 126 -11.56 -5.13 -4.61
C ALA A 126 -12.74 -5.47 -3.70
N SER A 127 -12.66 -5.15 -2.40
CA SER A 127 -13.65 -5.57 -1.41
C SER A 127 -15.02 -4.91 -1.58
N ARG A 128 -15.08 -3.69 -2.10
CA ARG A 128 -16.36 -2.95 -2.28
C ARG A 128 -17.30 -3.60 -3.31
N TRP A 129 -16.78 -4.44 -4.20
CA TRP A 129 -17.55 -5.08 -5.28
C TRP A 129 -17.93 -6.52 -5.00
N TYR A 130 -17.52 -7.06 -3.84
CA TYR A 130 -17.87 -8.41 -3.44
C TYR A 130 -18.70 -8.43 -2.17
N PRO A 131 -19.76 -9.28 -2.09
CA PRO A 131 -20.54 -9.46 -0.88
C PRO A 131 -19.62 -9.96 0.26
N PRO A 132 -19.94 -9.63 1.53
CA PRO A 132 -19.12 -9.99 2.69
C PRO A 132 -18.81 -11.49 2.79
N GLU A 133 -19.70 -12.34 2.31
CA GLU A 133 -19.58 -13.80 2.29
C GLU A 133 -18.47 -14.30 1.37
N HIS A 134 -18.11 -13.52 0.37
CA HIS A 134 -17.10 -13.83 -0.63
C HIS A 134 -15.83 -12.98 -0.52
N GLN A 135 -15.76 -12.06 0.44
CA GLN A 135 -14.58 -11.22 0.69
C GLN A 135 -13.39 -12.00 1.30
N GLY A 136 -13.36 -13.29 1.07
CA GLY A 136 -12.24 -14.20 1.31
C GLY A 136 -11.99 -14.54 2.77
N HIS A 137 -11.72 -15.78 3.04
CA HIS A 137 -11.26 -16.24 4.36
C HIS A 137 -9.94 -15.58 4.80
N GLY A 138 -9.23 -14.86 3.90
CA GLY A 138 -8.00 -14.12 4.20
C GLY A 138 -8.19 -12.64 4.51
N PHE A 139 -9.27 -12.01 4.04
CA PHE A 139 -9.54 -10.59 4.24
C PHE A 139 -10.62 -10.29 5.28
N GLY A 140 -11.40 -11.29 5.69
CA GLY A 140 -12.53 -11.14 6.60
C GLY A 140 -12.17 -10.64 8.02
N TYR A 141 -10.90 -10.69 8.41
CA TYR A 141 -10.43 -10.16 9.70
C TYR A 141 -9.99 -8.69 9.65
N CYS A 142 -9.82 -8.09 8.48
CA CYS A 142 -9.52 -6.67 8.31
C CYS A 142 -10.76 -5.79 8.11
N GLY A 143 -11.96 -6.34 8.19
CA GLY A 143 -13.20 -5.59 8.13
C GLY A 143 -13.33 -4.64 9.32
N ARG A 144 -13.14 -3.34 9.06
CA ARG A 144 -13.16 -2.22 10.04
C ARG A 144 -14.34 -2.29 11.02
N ARG A 145 -15.49 -2.84 10.63
CA ARG A 145 -16.66 -3.01 11.51
C ARG A 145 -16.44 -4.08 12.58
N GLN A 146 -15.90 -5.24 12.23
CA GLN A 146 -15.78 -6.36 13.18
C GLN A 146 -14.66 -6.13 14.20
N PHE A 147 -13.56 -5.48 13.83
CA PHE A 147 -12.50 -5.08 14.75
C PHE A 147 -13.02 -4.05 15.78
N TRP A 148 -13.74 -2.99 15.34
CA TRP A 148 -14.31 -1.98 16.22
C TRP A 148 -15.42 -2.52 17.12
N TYR A 149 -16.25 -3.44 16.64
CA TYR A 149 -17.29 -4.06 17.48
C TYR A 149 -16.66 -4.97 18.55
N ARG A 150 -15.63 -5.75 18.21
CA ARG A 150 -14.88 -6.56 19.18
C ARG A 150 -14.10 -5.69 20.18
N PHE A 151 -13.42 -4.66 19.68
CA PHE A 151 -12.64 -3.75 20.53
C PHE A 151 -13.54 -2.95 21.48
N ARG A 152 -14.67 -2.44 20.99
CA ARG A 152 -15.69 -1.77 21.81
C ARG A 152 -16.33 -2.73 22.84
N GLY A 153 -16.54 -3.99 22.48
CA GLY A 153 -17.02 -5.04 23.37
C GLY A 153 -16.03 -5.37 24.48
N LEU A 154 -14.73 -5.44 24.17
CA LEU A 154 -13.66 -5.66 25.14
C LEU A 154 -13.53 -4.49 26.12
N ILE A 155 -13.53 -3.24 25.64
CA ILE A 155 -13.49 -2.05 26.49
C ILE A 155 -14.72 -2.00 27.42
N ARG A 156 -15.92 -2.27 26.89
CA ARG A 156 -17.14 -2.28 27.70
C ARG A 156 -17.13 -3.38 28.76
N ALA A 157 -16.62 -4.57 28.42
CA ALA A 157 -16.47 -5.68 29.36
C ALA A 157 -15.43 -5.38 30.47
N GLN A 158 -14.35 -4.67 30.11
CA GLN A 158 -13.31 -4.27 31.07
C GLN A 158 -13.79 -3.17 32.00
N PHE A 159 -14.53 -2.19 31.47
CA PHE A 159 -15.11 -1.10 32.25
C PHE A 159 -16.23 -1.58 33.21
N SER A 160 -17.04 -2.55 32.78
CA SER A 160 -18.10 -3.12 33.65
C SER A 160 -17.55 -4.05 34.72
N ARG A 161 -16.36 -4.60 34.60
CA ARG A 161 -15.67 -5.34 35.66
C ARG A 161 -15.00 -4.44 36.67
N GLY A 162 -14.44 -3.29 36.25
CA GLY A 162 -13.84 -2.31 37.13
C GLY A 162 -14.86 -1.61 38.07
N LEU A 163 -16.10 -1.42 37.62
CA LEU A 163 -17.17 -0.79 38.38
C LEU A 163 -17.89 -1.73 39.37
N ARG A 164 -17.56 -3.03 39.42
CA ARG A 164 -18.10 -4.00 40.37
C ARG A 164 -17.15 -4.36 41.51
N LEU A 165 -16.03 -3.66 41.61
CA LEU A 165 -15.04 -3.89 42.68
C LEU A 165 -14.94 -2.72 43.66
N GLU A 166 -15.89 -1.77 43.62
CA GLU A 166 -16.21 -0.81 44.67
C GLU A 166 -17.65 -1.10 45.17
#